data_fefeff299589d583da8d7a5755ccb31a
#
_entry.id   fefeff299589d583da8d7a5755ccb31a
#
_cell.length_a   1.000
_cell.length_b   1.000
_cell.length_c   1.000
_cell.angle_alpha   90.00
_cell.angle_beta   90.00
_cell.angle_gamma   90.00
#
_symmetry.space_group_name_H-M   'P 1'
#
loop_
_entity.id
_entity.type
_entity.pdbx_description
1 polymer ?
#
loop_
_entity_poly.entity_id
_entity_poly.type
_entity_poly.pdbx_seq_one_letter_code
_entity_poly.pdbx_strand_id
1 'polypeptide(L)'
;MLLRGNSEPKEANLHRIFGKEENVAYLDRRGAYIIPIKGEEIGVVETPKGLFLLGGGIDGDETDNQCIIRECIEETGYQVEIKERVCSAETYYEHPTIGFFHPIQVYYSGKLVKKVKEPVEQDHVFRWVKYEDLRGKMCLEMQNWAVEQVWNMC
;
A
#
# COMPACT_ATOMS: atom_id res chain seq x y z
N MET A 1 24.67 10.33 -24.68
CA MET A 1 24.25 9.99 -24.26
C MET A 1 23.70 9.11 -23.82
N LEU A 2 23.72 8.61 -23.81
CA LEU A 2 23.27 7.80 -23.45
C LEU A 2 22.69 7.42 -22.55
N LEU A 3 22.48 7.40 -21.99
CA LEU A 3 22.11 6.96 -21.18
C LEU A 3 21.11 7.05 -20.57
N ARG A 4 20.97 7.40 -20.50
CA ARG A 4 20.06 7.62 -20.07
C ARG A 4 18.99 6.92 -19.81
N GLY A 5 18.47 7.02 -19.98
CA GLY A 5 17.20 6.50 -19.72
C GLY A 5 17.15 5.34 -18.86
N ASN A 6 18.08 4.98 -18.40
CA ASN A 6 18.20 3.76 -17.68
C ASN A 6 17.69 3.82 -16.29
N SER A 7 17.55 5.00 -15.73
CA SER A 7 17.15 5.09 -14.33
C SER A 7 15.67 4.81 -14.14
N GLU A 8 14.82 5.14 -15.13
CA GLU A 8 13.39 4.95 -14.93
C GLU A 8 12.98 3.50 -14.75
N PRO A 9 13.46 2.56 -15.58
CA PRO A 9 13.05 1.17 -15.37
C PRO A 9 13.48 0.63 -14.03
N LYS A 10 14.59 1.09 -13.50
CA LYS A 10 15.05 0.62 -12.20
C LYS A 10 14.09 1.01 -11.10
N GLU A 11 13.59 2.24 -11.13
CA GLU A 11 12.67 2.69 -10.11
C GLU A 11 11.35 1.97 -10.19
N ALA A 12 10.88 1.69 -11.41
CA ALA A 12 9.63 0.99 -11.59
C ALA A 12 9.67 -0.44 -11.05
N ASN A 13 10.85 -0.98 -10.87
CA ASN A 13 11.03 -2.36 -10.42
C ASN A 13 11.57 -2.44 -9.00
N LEU A 14 11.48 -1.34 -8.25
CA LEU A 14 11.98 -1.32 -6.87
C LEU A 14 11.18 -2.28 -6.01
N HIS A 15 11.90 -3.17 -5.34
CA HIS A 15 11.28 -4.20 -4.51
C HIS A 15 12.15 -4.43 -3.27
N ARG A 16 11.51 -4.66 -2.13
CA ARG A 16 12.24 -4.92 -0.90
C ARG A 16 11.64 -6.07 -0.11
N ILE A 17 12.51 -6.90 0.45
CA ILE A 17 12.12 -8.03 1.27
C ILE A 17 12.41 -7.69 2.73
N PHE A 18 11.41 -7.87 3.59
CA PHE A 18 11.52 -7.64 5.02
C PHE A 18 11.46 -8.97 5.74
N GLY A 19 12.19 -9.07 6.84
CA GLY A 19 12.24 -10.30 7.59
C GLY A 19 13.11 -11.33 6.91
N LYS A 20 13.06 -12.55 7.40
CA LYS A 20 13.89 -13.62 6.88
C LYS A 20 13.04 -14.84 6.65
N GLU A 21 13.11 -15.38 5.45
CA GLU A 21 12.36 -16.59 5.11
C GLU A 21 12.96 -17.78 5.87
N GLU A 22 12.11 -18.45 6.65
CA GLU A 22 12.51 -19.65 7.35
C GLU A 22 12.16 -20.88 6.52
N ASN A 23 12.67 -22.02 6.92
CA ASN A 23 12.37 -23.27 6.22
C ASN A 23 11.05 -23.85 6.71
N VAL A 24 9.97 -23.12 6.47
CA VAL A 24 8.62 -23.49 6.90
C VAL A 24 7.65 -23.11 5.79
N ALA A 25 6.43 -23.63 5.87
CA ALA A 25 5.38 -23.27 4.90
C ALA A 25 4.74 -21.95 5.32
N TYR A 26 4.64 -21.01 4.39
CA TYR A 26 4.03 -19.71 4.62
C TYR A 26 2.70 -19.62 3.91
N LEU A 27 1.77 -18.87 4.51
CA LEU A 27 0.56 -18.47 3.82
C LEU A 27 0.85 -17.20 3.04
N ASP A 28 0.82 -17.29 1.72
CA ASP A 28 1.07 -16.13 0.85
C ASP A 28 -0.21 -15.33 0.70
N ARG A 29 -0.08 -14.00 0.75
CA ARG A 29 -1.23 -13.13 0.51
C ARG A 29 -0.80 -11.94 -0.33
N ARG A 30 -1.33 -11.87 -1.54
CA ARG A 30 -1.02 -10.76 -2.45
C ARG A 30 -2.00 -9.63 -2.18
N GLY A 31 -1.49 -8.40 -2.22
CA GLY A 31 -2.32 -7.23 -2.01
C GLY A 31 -1.86 -6.07 -2.87
N ALA A 32 -2.76 -5.13 -3.11
CA ALA A 32 -2.46 -3.94 -3.90
C ALA A 32 -2.96 -2.71 -3.16
N TYR A 33 -2.15 -1.66 -3.15
CA TYR A 33 -2.39 -0.48 -2.33
C TYR A 33 -2.09 0.79 -3.10
N ILE A 34 -2.79 1.86 -2.76
CA ILE A 34 -2.56 3.18 -3.33
C ILE A 34 -2.14 4.13 -2.23
N ILE A 35 -1.23 5.04 -2.55
CA ILE A 35 -0.72 6.02 -1.60
C ILE A 35 -1.08 7.40 -2.17
N PRO A 36 -2.26 7.92 -1.80
CA PRO A 36 -2.68 9.22 -2.32
C PRO A 36 -1.99 10.35 -1.57
N ILE A 37 -1.53 11.35 -2.32
CA ILE A 37 -0.86 12.51 -1.78
C ILE A 37 -1.63 13.75 -2.17
N LYS A 38 -1.86 14.63 -1.20
CA LYS A 38 -2.50 15.92 -1.41
C LYS A 38 -1.71 16.96 -0.63
N GLY A 39 -0.93 17.78 -1.35
CA GLY A 39 -0.03 18.72 -0.69
C GLY A 39 1.02 17.98 0.10
N GLU A 40 1.06 18.25 1.40
CA GLU A 40 2.02 17.60 2.29
C GLU A 40 1.41 16.42 3.04
N GLU A 41 0.19 16.02 2.68
CA GLU A 41 -0.51 14.99 3.41
C GLU A 41 -0.69 13.73 2.58
N ILE A 42 -0.73 12.62 3.28
CA ILE A 42 -0.92 11.30 2.70
C ILE A 42 -2.20 10.71 3.28
N GLY A 43 -3.00 10.09 2.42
CA GLY A 43 -4.22 9.43 2.86
C GLY A 43 -3.93 8.05 3.40
N VAL A 44 -4.44 7.78 4.59
CA VAL A 44 -4.28 6.49 5.26
C VAL A 44 -5.58 6.09 5.92
N VAL A 45 -5.64 4.86 6.39
CA VAL A 45 -6.79 4.34 7.11
C VAL A 45 -6.36 3.97 8.51
N GLU A 46 -7.09 4.48 9.50
CA GLU A 46 -6.85 4.13 10.90
C GLU A 46 -7.80 3.01 11.31
N THR A 47 -7.26 1.97 11.92
CA THR A 47 -8.03 0.84 12.43
C THR A 47 -7.66 0.63 13.89
N PRO A 48 -8.36 -0.24 14.61
CA PRO A 48 -7.96 -0.55 15.99
C PRO A 48 -6.53 -1.08 16.11
N LYS A 49 -5.98 -1.62 15.01
CA LYS A 49 -4.61 -2.14 15.02
C LYS A 49 -3.56 -1.11 14.64
N GLY A 50 -3.96 0.05 14.14
CA GLY A 50 -3.03 1.09 13.74
C GLY A 50 -3.33 1.62 12.35
N LEU A 51 -2.32 2.26 11.75
CA LEU A 51 -2.48 2.92 10.46
C LEU A 51 -2.05 1.99 9.34
N PHE A 52 -2.85 1.97 8.27
CA PHE A 52 -2.60 1.16 7.08
C PHE A 52 -2.81 1.99 5.83
N LEU A 53 -2.23 1.55 4.72
CA LEU A 53 -2.48 2.17 3.42
C LEU A 53 -3.85 1.75 2.89
N LEU A 54 -4.37 2.54 1.95
CA LEU A 54 -5.62 2.22 1.27
C LEU A 54 -5.38 1.08 0.28
N GLY A 55 -6.19 0.04 0.38
CA GLY A 55 -6.05 -1.13 -0.47
C GLY A 55 -6.33 -2.38 0.33
N GLY A 56 -5.91 -3.51 -0.19
CA GLY A 56 -6.14 -4.77 0.51
C GLY A 56 -5.75 -5.96 -0.32
N GLY A 57 -6.21 -7.13 0.11
CA GLY A 57 -5.90 -8.38 -0.55
C GLY A 57 -6.60 -8.51 -1.89
N ILE A 58 -5.89 -9.11 -2.83
CA ILE A 58 -6.44 -9.36 -4.17
C ILE A 58 -7.37 -10.57 -4.08
N ASP A 59 -8.57 -10.42 -4.61
CA ASP A 59 -9.56 -11.49 -4.66
C ASP A 59 -9.52 -12.17 -6.02
N GLY A 60 -9.27 -13.48 -6.02
CA GLY A 60 -9.34 -14.28 -7.24
C GLY A 60 -8.49 -13.70 -8.35
N ASP A 61 -9.14 -13.37 -9.46
CA ASP A 61 -8.45 -12.91 -10.66
C ASP A 61 -8.37 -11.39 -10.78
N GLU A 62 -8.64 -10.66 -9.71
CA GLU A 62 -8.56 -9.21 -9.77
C GLU A 62 -7.17 -8.75 -10.22
N THR A 63 -7.16 -7.71 -11.07
CA THR A 63 -5.93 -6.97 -11.32
C THR A 63 -5.63 -6.09 -10.11
N ASP A 64 -4.41 -5.57 -10.05
CA ASP A 64 -4.04 -4.61 -9.01
C ASP A 64 -5.03 -3.44 -8.97
N ASN A 65 -5.33 -2.88 -10.16
CA ASN A 65 -6.21 -1.73 -10.23
C ASN A 65 -7.62 -2.05 -9.76
N GLN A 66 -8.15 -3.21 -10.14
CA GLN A 66 -9.47 -3.62 -9.70
C GLN A 66 -9.53 -3.77 -8.18
N CYS A 67 -8.48 -4.35 -7.61
CA CYS A 67 -8.40 -4.51 -6.17
C CYS A 67 -8.39 -3.16 -5.46
N ILE A 68 -7.54 -2.24 -5.93
CA ILE A 68 -7.42 -0.91 -5.32
C ILE A 68 -8.76 -0.17 -5.40
N ILE A 69 -9.40 -0.21 -6.57
CA ILE A 69 -10.68 0.51 -6.75
C ILE A 69 -11.74 -0.05 -5.80
N ARG A 70 -11.84 -1.37 -5.72
CA ARG A 70 -12.83 -2.02 -4.85
C ARG A 70 -12.56 -1.70 -3.38
N GLU A 71 -11.31 -1.89 -2.94
CA GLU A 71 -10.96 -1.68 -1.55
C GLU A 71 -11.14 -0.23 -1.12
N CYS A 72 -10.77 0.72 -1.98
CA CYS A 72 -10.90 2.13 -1.61
C CYS A 72 -12.36 2.52 -1.41
N ILE A 73 -13.25 1.99 -2.24
CA ILE A 73 -14.68 2.25 -2.05
C ILE A 73 -15.18 1.64 -0.75
N GLU A 74 -14.75 0.40 -0.46
CA GLU A 74 -15.18 -0.27 0.77
C GLU A 74 -14.65 0.43 2.02
N GLU A 75 -13.40 0.87 1.99
CA GLU A 75 -12.76 1.45 3.17
C GLU A 75 -13.09 2.91 3.38
N THR A 76 -13.19 3.68 2.30
CA THR A 76 -13.30 5.13 2.40
C THR A 76 -14.51 5.71 1.68
N GLY A 77 -15.12 4.96 0.76
CA GLY A 77 -16.21 5.44 -0.07
C GLY A 77 -15.76 6.31 -1.24
N TYR A 78 -14.45 6.41 -1.50
CA TYR A 78 -13.93 7.28 -2.54
C TYR A 78 -13.53 6.52 -3.78
N GLN A 79 -13.80 7.15 -4.93
CA GLN A 79 -13.18 6.78 -6.19
C GLN A 79 -11.76 7.31 -6.21
N VAL A 80 -10.87 6.57 -6.87
CA VAL A 80 -9.46 6.94 -6.93
C VAL A 80 -9.01 6.97 -8.38
N GLU A 81 -7.98 7.78 -8.62
CA GLU A 81 -7.26 7.77 -9.88
C GLU A 81 -5.90 7.16 -9.61
N ILE A 82 -5.64 5.99 -10.16
CA ILE A 82 -4.40 5.27 -9.98
C ILE A 82 -3.42 5.74 -11.05
N LYS A 83 -2.21 6.13 -10.64
CA LYS A 83 -1.25 6.67 -11.58
C LYS A 83 -0.17 5.67 -11.94
N GLU A 84 0.86 5.51 -11.12
CA GLU A 84 1.99 4.67 -11.48
C GLU A 84 2.22 3.61 -10.43
N ARG A 85 2.68 2.46 -10.89
CA ARG A 85 3.22 1.44 -10.00
C ARG A 85 4.60 1.91 -9.56
N VAL A 86 4.80 2.12 -8.26
CA VAL A 86 6.03 2.71 -7.76
C VAL A 86 6.98 1.64 -7.24
N CYS A 87 6.48 0.74 -6.41
CA CYS A 87 7.34 -0.23 -5.77
C CYS A 87 6.51 -1.41 -5.25
N SER A 88 7.21 -2.41 -4.75
CA SER A 88 6.57 -3.56 -4.13
C SER A 88 7.43 -4.03 -2.97
N ALA A 89 6.84 -4.82 -2.08
CA ALA A 89 7.57 -5.36 -0.94
C ALA A 89 6.91 -6.65 -0.49
N GLU A 90 7.65 -7.41 0.28
CA GLU A 90 7.12 -8.62 0.89
C GLU A 90 7.75 -8.78 2.26
N THR A 91 7.04 -9.46 3.15
CA THR A 91 7.50 -9.66 4.51
C THR A 91 7.31 -11.12 4.88
N TYR A 92 8.31 -11.70 5.54
CA TYR A 92 8.23 -13.04 6.11
C TYR A 92 8.18 -12.89 7.62
N TYR A 93 7.10 -13.37 8.26
CA TYR A 93 7.03 -13.29 9.71
C TYR A 93 5.99 -14.26 10.25
N GLU A 94 5.98 -14.42 11.57
CA GLU A 94 5.00 -15.26 12.23
C GLU A 94 3.92 -14.37 12.81
N HIS A 95 2.72 -14.45 12.23
CA HIS A 95 1.58 -13.64 12.66
C HIS A 95 0.93 -14.29 13.88
N PRO A 96 0.51 -13.49 14.87
CA PRO A 96 0.00 -14.06 16.12
C PRO A 96 -1.18 -15.03 15.97
N THR A 97 -2.03 -14.86 14.97
CA THR A 97 -3.18 -15.73 14.79
C THR A 97 -3.13 -16.57 13.52
N ILE A 98 -2.46 -16.07 12.47
CA ILE A 98 -2.40 -16.76 11.18
C ILE A 98 -1.28 -17.81 11.17
N GLY A 99 -0.21 -17.55 11.90
CA GLY A 99 0.99 -18.35 11.84
C GLY A 99 2.01 -17.75 10.86
N PHE A 100 2.79 -18.60 10.21
CA PHE A 100 3.79 -18.10 9.27
C PHE A 100 3.11 -17.47 8.08
N PHE A 101 3.33 -16.16 7.89
CA PHE A 101 2.58 -15.33 6.97
C PHE A 101 3.54 -14.58 6.05
N HIS A 102 3.16 -14.50 4.77
CA HIS A 102 4.00 -13.89 3.74
C HIS A 102 3.15 -12.95 2.89
N PRO A 103 2.92 -11.73 3.37
CA PRO A 103 2.23 -10.73 2.55
C PRO A 103 3.16 -10.20 1.47
N ILE A 104 2.61 -10.06 0.26
CA ILE A 104 3.32 -9.53 -0.91
C ILE A 104 2.47 -8.36 -1.40
N GLN A 105 3.01 -7.15 -1.32
CA GLN A 105 2.23 -5.94 -1.59
C GLN A 105 2.86 -5.12 -2.70
N VAL A 106 2.01 -4.58 -3.56
CA VAL A 106 2.43 -3.66 -4.62
C VAL A 106 1.80 -2.30 -4.34
N TYR A 107 2.54 -1.25 -4.62
CA TYR A 107 2.15 0.11 -4.21
C TYR A 107 2.13 1.03 -5.41
N TYR A 108 1.04 1.79 -5.51
CA TYR A 108 0.79 2.72 -6.60
C TYR A 108 0.67 4.13 -6.07
N SER A 109 1.11 5.10 -6.85
CA SER A 109 0.79 6.49 -6.61
C SER A 109 -0.59 6.79 -7.18
N GLY A 110 -1.23 7.86 -6.71
CA GLY A 110 -2.53 8.24 -7.22
C GLY A 110 -3.17 9.31 -6.36
N LYS A 111 -4.47 9.51 -6.58
CA LYS A 111 -5.19 10.52 -5.81
C LYS A 111 -6.64 10.09 -5.62
N LEU A 112 -7.27 10.63 -4.59
CA LEU A 112 -8.70 10.48 -4.39
C LEU A 112 -9.42 11.45 -5.29
N VAL A 113 -10.52 11.01 -5.91
CA VAL A 113 -11.27 11.85 -6.83
C VAL A 113 -12.51 12.41 -6.16
N LYS A 114 -13.46 11.55 -5.75
CA LYS A 114 -14.65 12.01 -5.08
C LYS A 114 -15.27 10.89 -4.27
N LYS A 115 -16.01 11.28 -3.24
CA LYS A 115 -16.72 10.31 -2.42
C LYS A 115 -18.03 9.94 -3.13
N VAL A 116 -18.26 8.64 -3.30
CA VAL A 116 -19.43 8.16 -4.02
C VAL A 116 -20.39 7.39 -3.14
N LYS A 117 -19.98 6.98 -1.95
CA LYS A 117 -20.86 6.31 -1.01
C LYS A 117 -20.19 6.32 0.36
N GLU A 118 -20.94 5.90 1.39
CA GLU A 118 -20.37 5.74 2.71
C GLU A 118 -19.52 4.47 2.76
N PRO A 119 -18.44 4.48 3.54
CA PRO A 119 -17.62 3.28 3.65
C PRO A 119 -18.39 2.13 4.29
N VAL A 120 -18.07 0.92 3.86
CA VAL A 120 -18.70 -0.28 4.38
C VAL A 120 -18.07 -0.70 5.69
N GLU A 121 -16.75 -0.49 5.82
CA GLU A 121 -16.01 -0.95 6.98
C GLU A 121 -16.02 0.09 8.06
N GLN A 122 -16.76 -0.18 9.14
CA GLN A 122 -17.04 0.84 10.15
C GLN A 122 -15.87 1.11 11.07
N ASP A 123 -14.98 0.16 11.24
CA ASP A 123 -13.80 0.36 12.09
C ASP A 123 -12.58 0.86 11.29
N HIS A 124 -12.81 1.29 10.05
CA HIS A 124 -11.79 1.90 9.21
C HIS A 124 -12.09 3.38 9.06
N VAL A 125 -11.20 4.25 9.53
CA VAL A 125 -11.41 5.69 9.48
C VAL A 125 -10.36 6.29 8.56
N PHE A 126 -10.81 6.91 7.47
CA PHE A 126 -9.90 7.58 6.54
C PHE A 126 -9.36 8.87 7.17
N ARG A 127 -8.04 9.10 7.01
CA ARG A 127 -7.39 10.29 7.54
C ARG A 127 -6.34 10.80 6.58
N TRP A 128 -6.23 12.13 6.51
CA TRP A 128 -5.09 12.79 5.88
C TRP A 128 -4.08 13.08 6.98
N VAL A 129 -2.82 12.65 6.77
CA VAL A 129 -1.77 12.85 7.77
C VAL A 129 -0.56 13.45 7.07
N LYS A 130 0.02 14.47 7.67
CA LYS A 130 1.24 15.06 7.11
C LYS A 130 2.34 14.01 7.04
N TYR A 131 3.09 14.04 5.96
CA TYR A 131 4.16 13.06 5.79
C TYR A 131 5.13 13.05 6.96
N GLU A 132 5.49 14.24 7.46
CA GLU A 132 6.41 14.33 8.60
C GLU A 132 5.90 13.58 9.81
N ASP A 133 4.60 13.66 10.04
CA ASP A 133 3.98 13.02 11.21
C ASP A 133 3.73 11.55 10.97
N LEU A 134 3.68 11.14 9.71
CA LEU A 134 3.36 9.76 9.35
C LEU A 134 4.58 8.85 9.34
N ARG A 135 5.77 9.41 9.21
CA ARG A 135 6.99 8.63 9.06
C ARG A 135 7.15 7.64 10.21
N GLY A 136 7.29 6.37 9.85
CA GLY A 136 7.49 5.30 10.83
C GLY A 136 6.26 4.94 11.63
N LYS A 137 5.09 5.47 11.27
CA LYS A 137 3.88 5.28 12.08
C LYS A 137 2.93 4.24 11.49
N MET A 138 3.18 3.73 10.29
CA MET A 138 2.34 2.67 9.76
C MET A 138 2.50 1.40 10.58
N CYS A 139 1.45 0.62 10.67
CA CYS A 139 1.48 -0.63 11.40
C CYS A 139 2.49 -1.62 10.81
N LEU A 140 2.66 -1.61 9.49
CA LEU A 140 3.57 -2.53 8.81
C LEU A 140 4.80 -1.79 8.31
N GLU A 141 5.98 -2.31 8.63
CA GLU A 141 7.22 -1.67 8.20
C GLU A 141 7.34 -1.59 6.69
N MET A 142 6.83 -2.62 5.98
CA MET A 142 6.84 -2.58 4.52
C MET A 142 6.05 -1.39 3.99
N GLN A 143 4.99 -0.99 4.70
CA GLN A 143 4.21 0.17 4.28
C GLN A 143 4.88 1.49 4.64
N ASN A 144 5.62 1.53 5.75
CA ASN A 144 6.45 2.70 6.05
C ASN A 144 7.45 2.95 4.93
N TRP A 145 8.10 1.89 4.49
CA TRP A 145 9.06 1.99 3.40
C TRP A 145 8.39 2.44 2.10
N ALA A 146 7.22 1.88 1.80
CA ALA A 146 6.50 2.22 0.57
C ALA A 146 6.10 3.69 0.53
N VAL A 147 5.61 4.21 1.67
CA VAL A 147 5.25 5.63 1.76
C VAL A 147 6.46 6.51 1.43
N GLU A 148 7.61 6.16 1.97
CA GLU A 148 8.83 6.91 1.72
C GLU A 148 9.19 6.91 0.23
N GLN A 149 9.06 5.74 -0.42
CA GLN A 149 9.39 5.65 -1.85
C GLN A 149 8.47 6.51 -2.69
N VAL A 150 7.17 6.46 -2.43
CA VAL A 150 6.21 7.26 -3.19
C VAL A 150 6.42 8.75 -2.92
N TRP A 151 6.65 9.12 -1.66
CA TRP A 151 6.87 10.52 -1.30
C TRP A 151 8.09 11.09 -2.01
N ASN A 152 9.17 10.31 -2.09
CA ASN A 152 10.41 10.79 -2.69
C ASN A 152 10.33 10.92 -4.20
N MET A 153 9.30 10.37 -4.83
CA MET A 153 9.09 10.52 -6.26
C MET A 153 8.37 11.81 -6.63
N CYS A 154 7.73 12.45 -5.66
CA CYS A 154 6.90 13.63 -5.92
C CYS A 154 7.66 14.93 -5.79
#